data_b224bb032328f83165fc1f85289f1fe3
#
_entry.id   b224bb032328f83165fc1f85289f1fe3
#
_cell.length_a   1.000
_cell.length_b   1.000
_cell.length_c   1.000
_cell.angle_alpha   90.00
_cell.angle_beta   90.00
_cell.angle_gamma   90.00
#
_symmetry.space_group_name_H-M   'P 1'
#
loop_
_entity.id
_entity.type
_entity.pdbx_description
1 polymer ?
#
loop_
_entity_poly.entity_id
_entity_poly.type
_entity_poly.pdbx_seq_one_letter_code
_entity_poly.pdbx_strand_id
1 'polypeptide(L)'
;MGRGWQAVVWSALLAFFVIPSQLSAQQNQLARIIGNVRVSRGDFPPHPVLISLEMRGTPIGSAYCDDQGRFGFYSLVANEYRVSVNDEAYEPFSETTDVNPATSPTNFVQITLVPRPNAKKDPLPGRVEGSNPYLIDPAEYYRKFPKKTRKEFDKGVEADHQGKTDDAIQHYETALSYSPDFYPAHNHLGLEYLSRQNFEAAQSQFEAALKVNQNDAQAYFNLANLLLLTQRYPSAEREIEEGLQRRPDSAFGHFLQGLVYWRTGRPELAEKSLQSALQLDPKMSQAYLQLVNLYLQQKRTPEAISELETYLKAFPDSQFSPKARELLKRLQGDAGASTNPQ
;
A
#
# COMPACT_ATOMS: atom_id res chain seq x y z
N MET A 1 8.43 30.25 35.80
CA MET A 1 7.19 29.49 35.55
C MET A 1 7.18 28.95 34.11
N GLY A 2 8.11 28.11 33.73
CA GLY A 2 8.30 27.73 32.33
C GLY A 2 8.53 26.25 32.01
N ARG A 3 8.52 25.34 32.99
CA ARG A 3 8.84 23.94 32.78
C ARG A 3 7.64 22.99 32.71
N GLY A 4 6.45 23.41 33.09
CA GLY A 4 5.26 22.55 33.13
C GLY A 4 4.49 22.46 31.80
N TRP A 5 4.63 23.43 30.94
CA TRP A 5 3.84 23.50 29.69
C TRP A 5 4.39 22.68 28.54
N GLN A 6 5.70 22.45 28.48
CA GLN A 6 6.30 21.64 27.44
C GLN A 6 5.90 20.16 27.56
N ALA A 7 5.74 19.64 28.76
CA ALA A 7 5.36 18.25 28.98
C ALA A 7 3.89 17.97 28.58
N VAL A 8 3.00 18.96 28.72
CA VAL A 8 1.57 18.81 28.37
C VAL A 8 1.36 18.83 26.85
N VAL A 9 2.16 19.60 26.10
CA VAL A 9 2.10 19.61 24.63
C VAL A 9 2.59 18.29 24.05
N TRP A 10 3.62 17.70 24.67
CA TRP A 10 4.16 16.40 24.26
C TRP A 10 3.23 15.24 24.54
N SER A 11 2.57 15.24 25.69
CA SER A 11 1.63 14.17 26.04
C SER A 11 0.34 14.20 25.20
N ALA A 12 -0.12 15.38 24.80
CA ALA A 12 -1.31 15.51 23.95
C ALA A 12 -1.07 15.10 22.50
N LEU A 13 0.15 15.29 21.97
CA LEU A 13 0.52 14.87 20.62
C LEU A 13 0.98 13.41 20.56
N LEU A 14 1.63 12.90 21.60
CA LEU A 14 1.97 11.47 21.71
C LEU A 14 0.71 10.59 21.84
N ALA A 15 -0.36 11.10 22.47
CA ALA A 15 -1.64 10.39 22.55
C ALA A 15 -2.35 10.28 21.18
N PHE A 16 -1.92 11.05 20.16
CA PHE A 16 -2.43 10.92 18.80
C PHE A 16 -1.87 9.70 18.07
N PHE A 17 -0.76 9.14 18.53
CA PHE A 17 0.02 8.16 17.79
C PHE A 17 0.37 6.89 18.55
N VAL A 18 -0.26 6.65 19.69
CA VAL A 18 -0.58 5.28 20.05
C VAL A 18 -1.63 4.88 19.01
N ILE A 19 -1.20 4.22 17.97
CA ILE A 19 -2.05 3.74 16.89
C ILE A 19 -3.10 2.85 17.55
N PRO A 20 -4.35 3.33 17.75
CA PRO A 20 -5.40 2.40 18.13
C PRO A 20 -5.57 1.45 16.94
N SER A 21 -5.92 0.23 17.24
CA SER A 21 -6.23 -0.83 16.28
C SER A 21 -7.19 -0.43 15.13
N GLN A 22 -7.83 0.72 15.22
CA GLN A 22 -8.67 1.27 14.16
C GLN A 22 -7.91 1.90 12.97
N LEU A 23 -6.58 2.13 13.08
CA LEU A 23 -5.81 2.61 11.93
C LEU A 23 -5.54 1.49 10.92
N SER A 24 -5.53 0.24 11.34
CA SER A 24 -5.36 -0.88 10.42
C SER A 24 -6.54 -1.01 9.44
N ALA A 25 -7.76 -0.72 9.86
CA ALA A 25 -8.94 -0.78 8.99
C ALA A 25 -8.98 0.34 7.94
N GLN A 26 -8.40 1.51 8.21
CA GLN A 26 -8.34 2.61 7.24
C GLN A 26 -7.10 2.57 6.34
N GLN A 27 -6.00 1.96 6.79
CA GLN A 27 -4.80 1.77 5.97
C GLN A 27 -4.93 0.65 4.96
N ASN A 28 -5.88 -0.27 5.14
CA ASN A 28 -6.07 -1.45 4.32
C ASN A 28 -7.24 -1.35 3.33
N GLN A 29 -7.74 -0.17 3.03
CA GLN A 29 -8.58 -0.01 1.86
C GLN A 29 -7.70 -0.15 0.61
N LEU A 30 -7.37 -1.39 0.29
CA LEU A 30 -6.70 -1.74 -0.94
C LEU A 30 -7.77 -1.97 -1.99
N ALA A 31 -7.62 -1.31 -3.11
CA ALA A 31 -8.50 -1.49 -4.25
C ALA A 31 -7.98 -2.57 -5.18
N ARG A 32 -8.79 -2.88 -6.17
CA ARG A 32 -8.44 -3.80 -7.26
C ARG A 32 -8.89 -3.22 -8.60
N ILE A 33 -8.11 -3.52 -9.60
CA ILE A 33 -8.53 -3.42 -11.00
C ILE A 33 -8.77 -4.85 -11.47
N ILE A 34 -9.98 -5.14 -11.90
CA ILE A 34 -10.32 -6.42 -12.53
C ILE A 34 -10.79 -6.14 -13.95
N GLY A 35 -10.66 -7.11 -14.81
CA GLY A 35 -11.09 -6.88 -16.18
C GLY A 35 -11.26 -8.14 -17.00
N ASN A 36 -11.66 -7.91 -18.24
CA ASN A 36 -11.83 -8.95 -19.21
C ASN A 36 -11.19 -8.55 -20.53
N VAL A 37 -10.43 -9.46 -21.10
CA VAL A 37 -9.84 -9.35 -22.42
C VAL A 37 -10.78 -10.03 -23.42
N ARG A 38 -11.08 -9.34 -24.53
CA ARG A 38 -11.84 -9.88 -25.67
C ARG A 38 -11.06 -9.64 -26.94
N VAL A 39 -11.30 -10.44 -27.93
CA VAL A 39 -10.75 -10.23 -29.27
C VAL A 39 -11.86 -9.68 -30.17
N SER A 40 -11.57 -8.63 -30.91
CA SER A 40 -12.54 -7.98 -31.79
C SER A 40 -12.96 -8.85 -32.98
N ARG A 41 -12.04 -9.72 -33.45
CA ARG A 41 -12.28 -10.67 -34.56
C ARG A 41 -11.38 -11.91 -34.39
N GLY A 42 -11.94 -13.10 -34.59
CA GLY A 42 -11.21 -14.37 -34.48
C GLY A 42 -11.28 -15.01 -33.09
N ASP A 43 -10.52 -16.06 -32.90
CA ASP A 43 -10.45 -16.81 -31.66
C ASP A 43 -9.59 -16.10 -30.63
N PHE A 44 -9.79 -16.45 -29.37
CA PHE A 44 -8.95 -15.98 -28.28
C PHE A 44 -7.50 -16.46 -28.49
N PRO A 45 -6.46 -15.65 -28.14
CA PRO A 45 -5.07 -16.04 -28.35
C PRO A 45 -4.76 -17.42 -27.77
N PRO A 46 -4.00 -18.26 -28.48
CA PRO A 46 -3.53 -19.53 -27.95
C PRO A 46 -2.46 -19.39 -26.87
N HIS A 47 -1.93 -18.17 -26.69
CA HIS A 47 -0.94 -17.81 -25.68
C HIS A 47 -1.56 -16.84 -24.65
N PRO A 48 -1.07 -16.83 -23.41
CA PRO A 48 -1.52 -15.89 -22.40
C PRO A 48 -1.22 -14.45 -22.79
N VAL A 49 -2.22 -13.57 -22.76
CA VAL A 49 -2.03 -12.13 -23.02
C VAL A 49 -1.51 -11.45 -21.76
N LEU A 50 -0.36 -10.79 -21.86
CA LEU A 50 0.25 -10.01 -20.78
C LEU A 50 -0.40 -8.63 -20.70
N ILE A 51 -0.97 -8.33 -19.53
CA ILE A 51 -1.52 -7.01 -19.20
C ILE A 51 -0.53 -6.32 -18.26
N SER A 52 -0.06 -5.14 -18.60
CA SER A 52 0.85 -4.34 -17.80
C SER A 52 0.08 -3.29 -17.01
N LEU A 53 0.50 -3.05 -15.77
CA LEU A 53 0.00 -2.00 -14.90
C LEU A 53 1.12 -1.00 -14.64
N GLU A 54 0.85 0.25 -14.93
CA GLU A 54 1.76 1.36 -14.67
C GLU A 54 1.12 2.36 -13.71
N MET A 55 1.94 2.99 -12.90
CA MET A 55 1.57 4.13 -12.06
C MET A 55 2.50 5.29 -12.38
N ARG A 56 1.93 6.41 -12.87
CA ARG A 56 2.70 7.60 -13.28
C ARG A 56 3.81 7.31 -14.28
N GLY A 57 3.57 6.38 -15.21
CA GLY A 57 4.53 5.99 -16.24
C GLY A 57 5.59 4.98 -15.78
N THR A 58 5.53 4.52 -14.54
CA THR A 58 6.41 3.48 -14.01
C THR A 58 5.67 2.15 -13.99
N PRO A 59 6.18 1.08 -14.61
CA PRO A 59 5.61 -0.25 -14.51
C PRO A 59 5.66 -0.75 -13.05
N ILE A 60 4.51 -1.12 -12.49
CA ILE A 60 4.40 -1.61 -11.12
C ILE A 60 3.89 -3.04 -11.03
N GLY A 61 3.40 -3.59 -12.12
CA GLY A 61 2.94 -4.97 -12.15
C GLY A 61 2.54 -5.43 -13.53
N SER A 62 2.34 -6.74 -13.65
CA SER A 62 1.75 -7.36 -14.83
C SER A 62 0.85 -8.52 -14.43
N ALA A 63 -0.12 -8.81 -15.28
CA ALA A 63 -1.04 -9.92 -15.12
C ALA A 63 -1.24 -10.61 -16.47
N TYR A 64 -1.40 -11.93 -16.46
CA TYR A 64 -1.94 -12.62 -17.64
C TYR A 64 -3.44 -12.85 -17.47
N CYS A 65 -4.20 -12.75 -18.55
CA CYS A 65 -5.57 -13.17 -18.50
C CYS A 65 -5.68 -14.72 -18.49
N ASP A 66 -6.75 -15.22 -17.85
CA ASP A 66 -7.07 -16.64 -17.92
C ASP A 66 -7.67 -17.02 -19.31
N ASP A 67 -8.01 -18.30 -19.46
CA ASP A 67 -8.63 -18.86 -20.68
C ASP A 67 -10.01 -18.26 -21.01
N GLN A 68 -10.61 -17.52 -20.07
CA GLN A 68 -11.86 -16.76 -20.25
C GLN A 68 -11.61 -15.27 -20.44
N GLY A 69 -10.35 -14.87 -20.57
CA GLY A 69 -9.94 -13.48 -20.74
C GLY A 69 -9.92 -12.65 -19.47
N ARG A 70 -10.13 -13.24 -18.27
CA ARG A 70 -10.21 -12.49 -17.03
C ARG A 70 -8.83 -12.21 -16.47
N PHE A 71 -8.63 -11.01 -15.94
CA PHE A 71 -7.40 -10.61 -15.25
C PHE A 71 -7.72 -9.74 -14.02
N GLY A 72 -6.73 -9.56 -13.15
CA GLY A 72 -6.88 -8.70 -11.99
C GLY A 72 -5.56 -8.25 -11.39
N PHE A 73 -5.56 -7.01 -10.93
CA PHE A 73 -4.53 -6.42 -10.09
C PHE A 73 -5.16 -6.11 -8.74
N TYR A 74 -4.48 -6.51 -7.68
CA TYR A 74 -5.00 -6.45 -6.32
C TYR A 74 -4.07 -5.62 -5.45
N SER A 75 -4.55 -5.24 -4.27
CA SER A 75 -3.75 -4.49 -3.29
C SER A 75 -3.27 -3.13 -3.81
N LEU A 76 -4.14 -2.44 -4.57
CA LEU A 76 -3.83 -1.14 -5.15
C LEU A 76 -4.21 -0.02 -4.17
N VAL A 77 -3.32 0.97 -4.06
CA VAL A 77 -3.57 2.21 -3.32
C VAL A 77 -4.33 3.23 -4.17
N ALA A 78 -4.84 4.30 -3.53
CA ALA A 78 -5.48 5.38 -4.27
C ALA A 78 -4.49 6.07 -5.21
N ASN A 79 -4.66 5.89 -6.51
CA ASN A 79 -3.84 6.52 -7.56
C ASN A 79 -4.48 6.38 -8.93
N GLU A 80 -3.92 7.09 -9.90
CA GLU A 80 -4.20 6.88 -11.31
C GLU A 80 -3.27 5.77 -11.86
N TYR A 81 -3.89 4.76 -12.45
CA TYR A 81 -3.20 3.62 -13.02
C TYR A 81 -3.47 3.52 -14.51
N ARG A 82 -2.44 3.15 -15.27
CA ARG A 82 -2.56 2.82 -16.68
C ARG A 82 -2.47 1.32 -16.86
N VAL A 83 -3.53 0.75 -17.43
CA VAL A 83 -3.58 -0.65 -17.86
C VAL A 83 -3.25 -0.70 -19.33
N SER A 84 -2.28 -1.50 -19.74
CA SER A 84 -1.86 -1.59 -21.13
C SER A 84 -1.60 -3.02 -21.56
N VAL A 85 -1.80 -3.29 -22.85
CA VAL A 85 -1.38 -4.51 -23.54
C VAL A 85 -0.51 -4.12 -24.71
N ASN A 86 0.69 -4.67 -24.74
CA ASN A 86 1.62 -4.50 -25.84
C ASN A 86 2.05 -5.88 -26.35
N ASP A 87 1.26 -6.44 -27.25
CA ASP A 87 1.44 -7.76 -27.85
C ASP A 87 1.71 -7.58 -29.35
N GLU A 88 2.64 -8.36 -29.89
CA GLU A 88 3.04 -8.24 -31.29
C GLU A 88 1.92 -8.62 -32.27
N ALA A 89 1.01 -9.49 -31.84
CA ALA A 89 -0.11 -9.96 -32.66
C ALA A 89 -1.29 -8.97 -32.70
N TYR A 90 -1.32 -8.00 -31.76
CA TYR A 90 -2.44 -7.09 -31.57
C TYR A 90 -2.01 -5.62 -31.62
N GLU A 91 -2.96 -4.76 -31.92
CA GLU A 91 -2.75 -3.31 -31.74
C GLU A 91 -2.56 -2.99 -30.25
N PRO A 92 -1.66 -2.03 -29.90
CA PRO A 92 -1.44 -1.64 -28.52
C PRO A 92 -2.74 -1.13 -27.90
N PHE A 93 -3.06 -1.61 -26.70
CA PHE A 93 -4.15 -1.10 -25.89
C PHE A 93 -3.59 -0.34 -24.69
N SER A 94 -4.22 0.78 -24.33
CA SER A 94 -3.90 1.49 -23.10
C SER A 94 -5.12 2.24 -22.60
N GLU A 95 -5.46 2.06 -21.33
CA GLU A 95 -6.54 2.75 -20.65
C GLU A 95 -6.06 3.21 -19.27
N THR A 96 -6.45 4.42 -18.89
CA THR A 96 -6.14 4.99 -17.59
C THR A 96 -7.38 4.93 -16.70
N THR A 97 -7.21 4.44 -15.48
CA THR A 97 -8.28 4.34 -14.48
C THR A 97 -7.84 4.94 -13.15
N ASP A 98 -8.71 5.75 -12.55
CA ASP A 98 -8.48 6.31 -11.21
C ASP A 98 -9.01 5.34 -10.16
N VAL A 99 -8.11 4.85 -9.32
CA VAL A 99 -8.42 3.89 -8.27
C VAL A 99 -8.50 4.62 -6.94
N ASN A 100 -9.66 4.56 -6.31
CA ASN A 100 -9.88 5.10 -4.98
C ASN A 100 -10.53 4.04 -4.09
N PRO A 101 -9.77 3.43 -3.17
CA PRO A 101 -10.28 2.38 -2.29
C PRO A 101 -11.52 2.79 -1.48
N ALA A 102 -11.63 4.07 -1.12
CA ALA A 102 -12.74 4.57 -0.31
C ALA A 102 -14.06 4.74 -1.08
N THR A 103 -13.99 5.06 -2.38
CA THR A 103 -15.17 5.35 -3.19
C THR A 103 -15.42 4.33 -4.29
N SER A 104 -14.37 3.68 -4.78
CA SER A 104 -14.42 2.67 -5.83
C SER A 104 -13.36 1.58 -5.57
N PRO A 105 -13.62 0.66 -4.64
CA PRO A 105 -12.65 -0.38 -4.27
C PRO A 105 -12.43 -1.41 -5.39
N THR A 106 -13.31 -1.43 -6.39
CA THR A 106 -13.18 -2.30 -7.56
C THR A 106 -13.42 -1.50 -8.81
N ASN A 107 -12.41 -1.39 -9.66
CA ASN A 107 -12.49 -0.79 -10.98
C ASN A 107 -12.48 -1.89 -12.04
N PHE A 108 -13.33 -1.74 -13.04
CA PHE A 108 -13.45 -2.72 -14.12
C PHE A 108 -12.88 -2.14 -15.41
N VAL A 109 -11.94 -2.86 -16.02
CA VAL A 109 -11.33 -2.50 -17.30
C VAL A 109 -11.65 -3.56 -18.34
N GLN A 110 -12.19 -3.14 -19.49
CA GLN A 110 -12.47 -4.04 -20.60
C GLN A 110 -11.47 -3.82 -21.72
N ILE A 111 -10.62 -4.81 -21.97
CA ILE A 111 -9.62 -4.78 -23.03
C ILE A 111 -10.19 -5.44 -24.27
N THR A 112 -10.18 -4.72 -25.39
CA THR A 112 -10.54 -5.30 -26.70
C THR A 112 -9.30 -5.36 -27.58
N LEU A 113 -8.80 -6.56 -27.82
CA LEU A 113 -7.65 -6.79 -28.68
C LEU A 113 -8.06 -6.75 -30.15
N VAL A 114 -7.39 -5.94 -30.94
CA VAL A 114 -7.57 -5.81 -32.38
C VAL A 114 -6.40 -6.52 -33.06
N PRO A 115 -6.61 -7.66 -33.78
CA PRO A 115 -5.52 -8.35 -34.44
C PRO A 115 -4.87 -7.50 -35.52
N ARG A 116 -3.54 -7.49 -35.59
CA ARG A 116 -2.78 -6.85 -36.68
C ARG A 116 -2.88 -7.67 -37.94
N PRO A 117 -3.02 -7.08 -39.12
CA PRO A 117 -3.22 -7.78 -40.38
C PRO A 117 -2.09 -8.75 -40.80
N ASN A 118 -0.88 -8.58 -40.25
CA ASN A 118 0.32 -9.34 -40.61
C ASN A 118 1.07 -9.91 -39.39
N ALA A 119 0.39 -10.21 -38.30
CA ALA A 119 1.02 -10.79 -37.13
C ALA A 119 1.60 -12.18 -37.44
N LYS A 120 2.90 -12.37 -37.30
CA LYS A 120 3.54 -13.69 -37.35
C LYS A 120 3.08 -14.52 -36.14
N LYS A 121 2.72 -15.77 -36.36
CA LYS A 121 2.51 -16.76 -35.30
C LYS A 121 3.89 -17.16 -34.76
N ASP A 122 4.39 -16.44 -33.79
CA ASP A 122 5.64 -16.79 -33.15
C ASP A 122 5.49 -17.12 -31.65
N PRO A 123 6.39 -17.96 -31.11
CA PRO A 123 6.26 -18.51 -29.77
C PRO A 123 6.47 -17.47 -28.67
N LEU A 124 5.90 -17.76 -27.52
CA LEU A 124 5.90 -17.02 -26.22
C LEU A 124 7.01 -15.95 -26.09
N PRO A 125 6.67 -14.69 -25.81
CA PRO A 125 7.67 -13.69 -25.52
C PRO A 125 8.48 -14.10 -24.28
N GLY A 126 9.79 -14.11 -24.46
CA GLY A 126 10.73 -14.25 -23.36
C GLY A 126 10.53 -13.14 -22.32
N ARG A 127 10.94 -13.43 -21.12
CA ARG A 127 10.96 -12.51 -19.99
C ARG A 127 11.45 -11.13 -20.45
N VAL A 128 10.64 -10.09 -20.24
CA VAL A 128 11.01 -8.71 -20.61
C VAL A 128 12.25 -8.34 -19.78
N GLU A 129 13.37 -8.08 -20.47
CA GLU A 129 14.57 -7.55 -19.81
C GLU A 129 14.23 -6.20 -19.18
N GLY A 130 14.40 -6.10 -17.86
CA GLY A 130 14.04 -4.93 -17.05
C GLY A 130 12.80 -5.10 -16.15
N SER A 131 12.09 -6.23 -16.23
CA SER A 131 11.04 -6.52 -15.25
C SER A 131 11.65 -6.73 -13.87
N ASN A 132 11.05 -6.12 -12.86
CA ASN A 132 11.42 -6.34 -11.48
C ASN A 132 11.45 -7.86 -11.19
N PRO A 133 12.61 -8.45 -10.84
CA PRO A 133 12.76 -9.90 -10.67
C PRO A 133 11.92 -10.45 -9.51
N TYR A 134 11.35 -9.57 -8.69
CA TYR A 134 10.52 -9.89 -7.53
C TYR A 134 9.01 -9.90 -7.84
N LEU A 135 8.60 -9.54 -9.06
CA LEU A 135 7.21 -9.68 -9.47
C LEU A 135 6.90 -11.15 -9.77
N ILE A 136 5.87 -11.66 -9.10
CA ILE A 136 5.37 -13.01 -9.37
C ILE A 136 4.58 -12.96 -10.67
N ASP A 137 4.85 -13.92 -11.54
CA ASP A 137 4.02 -14.17 -12.73
C ASP A 137 2.60 -14.54 -12.28
N PRO A 138 1.58 -13.72 -12.55
CA PRO A 138 0.21 -14.03 -12.16
C PRO A 138 -0.32 -15.32 -12.77
N ALA A 139 0.16 -15.74 -13.93
CA ALA A 139 -0.24 -17.01 -14.54
C ALA A 139 0.31 -18.19 -13.74
N GLU A 140 1.53 -18.09 -13.18
CA GLU A 140 2.08 -19.05 -12.25
C GLU A 140 1.25 -19.06 -10.95
N TYR A 141 0.88 -17.90 -10.44
CA TYR A 141 0.01 -17.75 -9.28
C TYR A 141 -1.35 -18.43 -9.50
N TYR A 142 -2.03 -18.17 -10.63
CA TYR A 142 -3.33 -18.78 -10.93
C TYR A 142 -3.23 -20.28 -11.19
N ARG A 143 -2.13 -20.77 -11.76
CA ARG A 143 -1.88 -22.21 -11.94
C ARG A 143 -1.58 -22.93 -10.63
N LYS A 144 -0.84 -22.25 -9.74
CA LYS A 144 -0.43 -22.82 -8.47
C LYS A 144 -1.60 -23.04 -7.51
N PHE A 145 -2.59 -22.12 -7.50
CA PHE A 145 -3.65 -22.14 -6.50
C PHE A 145 -5.03 -22.48 -7.09
N PRO A 146 -5.72 -23.50 -6.54
CA PRO A 146 -7.04 -23.93 -7.00
C PRO A 146 -8.09 -22.80 -6.93
N LYS A 147 -9.07 -22.84 -7.85
CA LYS A 147 -10.17 -21.88 -7.91
C LYS A 147 -10.92 -21.74 -6.57
N LYS A 148 -11.07 -22.84 -5.82
CA LYS A 148 -11.74 -22.83 -4.50
C LYS A 148 -10.98 -22.00 -3.48
N THR A 149 -9.64 -22.09 -3.44
CA THR A 149 -8.77 -21.28 -2.56
C THR A 149 -8.95 -19.79 -2.85
N ARG A 150 -8.85 -19.40 -4.12
CA ARG A 150 -9.01 -18.00 -4.54
C ARG A 150 -10.40 -17.46 -4.22
N LYS A 151 -11.46 -18.27 -4.46
CA LYS A 151 -12.83 -17.86 -4.15
C LYS A 151 -13.06 -17.60 -2.66
N GLU A 152 -12.49 -18.43 -1.79
CA GLU A 152 -12.59 -18.18 -0.34
C GLU A 152 -11.76 -16.96 0.06
N PHE A 153 -10.59 -16.76 -0.49
CA PHE A 153 -9.79 -15.55 -0.27
C PHE A 153 -10.56 -14.28 -0.68
N ASP A 154 -11.16 -14.28 -1.88
CA ASP A 154 -11.97 -13.14 -2.36
C ASP A 154 -13.14 -12.81 -1.42
N LYS A 155 -13.78 -13.83 -0.83
CA LYS A 155 -14.83 -13.63 0.18
C LYS A 155 -14.26 -13.02 1.47
N GLY A 156 -13.06 -13.45 1.88
CA GLY A 156 -12.36 -12.86 3.02
C GLY A 156 -12.10 -11.38 2.79
N VAL A 157 -11.57 -11.03 1.63
CA VAL A 157 -11.35 -9.61 1.25
C VAL A 157 -12.65 -8.82 1.21
N GLU A 158 -13.74 -9.40 0.72
CA GLU A 158 -15.04 -8.73 0.72
C GLU A 158 -15.59 -8.55 2.14
N ALA A 159 -15.39 -9.53 3.03
CA ALA A 159 -15.75 -9.41 4.45
C ALA A 159 -14.94 -8.31 5.15
N ASP A 160 -13.63 -8.18 4.86
CA ASP A 160 -12.78 -7.09 5.35
C ASP A 160 -13.33 -5.73 4.93
N HIS A 161 -13.70 -5.57 3.67
CA HIS A 161 -14.30 -4.32 3.17
C HIS A 161 -15.60 -3.96 3.88
N GLN A 162 -16.35 -4.96 4.35
CA GLN A 162 -17.56 -4.78 5.11
C GLN A 162 -17.33 -4.61 6.62
N GLY A 163 -16.07 -4.65 7.08
CA GLY A 163 -15.71 -4.60 8.49
C GLY A 163 -16.09 -5.85 9.29
N LYS A 164 -16.35 -6.97 8.60
CA LYS A 164 -16.73 -8.26 9.18
C LYS A 164 -15.49 -9.10 9.46
N THR A 165 -14.70 -8.68 10.41
CA THR A 165 -13.39 -9.27 10.70
C THR A 165 -13.45 -10.77 11.02
N ASP A 166 -14.47 -11.25 11.74
CA ASP A 166 -14.60 -12.69 12.06
C ASP A 166 -14.87 -13.52 10.80
N ASP A 167 -15.74 -13.03 9.92
CA ASP A 167 -16.04 -13.67 8.65
C ASP A 167 -14.79 -13.68 7.74
N ALA A 168 -14.03 -12.58 7.71
CA ALA A 168 -12.79 -12.47 6.95
C ALA A 168 -11.77 -13.52 7.40
N ILE A 169 -11.51 -13.61 8.70
CA ILE A 169 -10.62 -14.63 9.28
C ILE A 169 -11.04 -16.02 8.86
N GLN A 170 -12.33 -16.37 9.02
CA GLN A 170 -12.86 -17.68 8.65
C GLN A 170 -12.64 -18.03 7.18
N HIS A 171 -12.81 -17.04 6.31
CA HIS A 171 -12.61 -17.22 4.87
C HIS A 171 -11.12 -17.37 4.52
N TYR A 172 -10.22 -16.62 5.15
CA TYR A 172 -8.78 -16.77 4.96
C TYR A 172 -8.28 -18.13 5.47
N GLU A 173 -8.73 -18.56 6.65
CA GLU A 173 -8.43 -19.90 7.19
C GLU A 173 -8.96 -21.01 6.27
N THR A 174 -10.15 -20.83 5.72
CA THR A 174 -10.73 -21.78 4.74
C THR A 174 -9.87 -21.81 3.47
N ALA A 175 -9.41 -20.67 2.97
CA ALA A 175 -8.50 -20.63 1.82
C ALA A 175 -7.20 -21.37 2.12
N LEU A 176 -6.62 -21.18 3.31
CA LEU A 176 -5.41 -21.87 3.76
C LEU A 176 -5.63 -23.38 3.97
N SER A 177 -6.84 -23.80 4.35
CA SER A 177 -7.16 -25.24 4.43
C SER A 177 -7.12 -25.94 3.07
N TYR A 178 -7.40 -25.21 2.00
CA TYR A 178 -7.30 -25.72 0.62
C TYR A 178 -5.88 -25.62 0.05
N SER A 179 -5.15 -24.59 0.44
CA SER A 179 -3.79 -24.34 -0.03
C SER A 179 -2.98 -23.68 1.10
N PRO A 180 -2.29 -24.49 1.93
CA PRO A 180 -1.51 -23.99 3.07
C PRO A 180 -0.35 -23.04 2.67
N ASP A 181 0.05 -23.06 1.41
CA ASP A 181 1.07 -22.21 0.84
C ASP A 181 0.50 -20.97 0.10
N PHE A 182 -0.77 -20.62 0.39
CA PHE A 182 -1.39 -19.44 -0.19
C PHE A 182 -1.00 -18.17 0.58
N TYR A 183 0.21 -17.65 0.31
CA TYR A 183 0.81 -16.52 1.04
C TYR A 183 -0.08 -15.26 1.13
N PRO A 184 -0.98 -14.91 0.16
CA PRO A 184 -1.84 -13.75 0.34
C PRO A 184 -2.82 -13.91 1.51
N ALA A 185 -3.38 -15.11 1.72
CA ALA A 185 -4.23 -15.34 2.88
C ALA A 185 -3.47 -15.26 4.19
N HIS A 186 -2.20 -15.72 4.23
CA HIS A 186 -1.33 -15.50 5.39
C HIS A 186 -1.14 -14.01 5.67
N ASN A 187 -0.85 -13.20 4.65
CA ASN A 187 -0.70 -11.76 4.83
C ASN A 187 -1.97 -11.10 5.39
N HIS A 188 -3.13 -11.38 4.82
CA HIS A 188 -4.39 -10.81 5.27
C HIS A 188 -4.76 -11.29 6.69
N LEU A 189 -4.61 -12.58 6.96
CA LEU A 189 -4.85 -13.14 8.30
C LEU A 189 -3.92 -12.50 9.34
N GLY A 190 -2.65 -12.26 8.97
CA GLY A 190 -1.71 -11.52 9.80
C GLY A 190 -2.17 -10.10 10.13
N LEU A 191 -2.75 -9.39 9.16
CA LEU A 191 -3.32 -8.06 9.37
C LEU A 191 -4.53 -8.10 10.30
N GLU A 192 -5.41 -9.10 10.18
CA GLU A 192 -6.54 -9.26 11.08
C GLU A 192 -6.10 -9.54 12.52
N TYR A 193 -5.09 -10.39 12.72
CA TYR A 193 -4.51 -10.60 14.05
C TYR A 193 -3.81 -9.34 14.58
N LEU A 194 -3.14 -8.57 13.72
CA LEU A 194 -2.52 -7.30 14.10
C LEU A 194 -3.58 -6.29 14.57
N SER A 195 -4.71 -6.20 13.87
CA SER A 195 -5.83 -5.32 14.24
C SER A 195 -6.39 -5.64 15.62
N ARG A 196 -6.35 -6.91 16.01
CA ARG A 196 -6.75 -7.42 17.33
C ARG A 196 -5.64 -7.37 18.38
N GLN A 197 -4.50 -6.79 18.05
CA GLN A 197 -3.30 -6.75 18.90
C GLN A 197 -2.77 -8.15 19.28
N ASN A 198 -3.14 -9.19 18.53
CA ASN A 198 -2.53 -10.51 18.67
C ASN A 198 -1.24 -10.55 17.88
N PHE A 199 -0.20 -9.91 18.46
CA PHE A 199 1.08 -9.70 17.78
C PHE A 199 1.81 -10.99 17.47
N GLU A 200 1.67 -12.00 18.32
CA GLU A 200 2.32 -13.31 18.13
C GLU A 200 1.70 -14.05 16.92
N ALA A 201 0.39 -14.13 16.85
CA ALA A 201 -0.30 -14.73 15.73
C ALA A 201 -0.04 -13.95 14.43
N ALA A 202 -0.07 -12.61 14.47
CA ALA A 202 0.23 -11.77 13.32
C ALA A 202 1.65 -12.02 12.79
N GLN A 203 2.66 -12.06 13.67
CA GLN A 203 4.05 -12.35 13.30
C GLN A 203 4.15 -13.71 12.63
N SER A 204 3.55 -14.75 13.22
CA SER A 204 3.55 -16.10 12.65
C SER A 204 2.98 -16.15 11.23
N GLN A 205 1.91 -15.40 10.97
CA GLN A 205 1.30 -15.36 9.66
C GLN A 205 2.17 -14.61 8.63
N PHE A 206 2.75 -13.46 8.99
CA PHE A 206 3.66 -12.75 8.08
C PHE A 206 4.93 -13.56 7.77
N GLU A 207 5.50 -14.25 8.76
CA GLU A 207 6.63 -15.15 8.55
C GLU A 207 6.24 -16.35 7.67
N ALA A 208 5.03 -16.89 7.83
CA ALA A 208 4.52 -17.94 6.95
C ALA A 208 4.37 -17.46 5.51
N ALA A 209 3.87 -16.24 5.29
CA ALA A 209 3.82 -15.63 3.96
C ALA A 209 5.22 -15.52 3.33
N LEU A 210 6.20 -15.00 4.08
CA LEU A 210 7.59 -14.85 3.62
C LEU A 210 8.29 -16.19 3.38
N LYS A 211 7.98 -17.21 4.18
CA LYS A 211 8.50 -18.56 3.96
C LYS A 211 8.07 -19.15 2.62
N VAL A 212 6.85 -18.84 2.21
CA VAL A 212 6.30 -19.29 0.91
C VAL A 212 6.80 -18.40 -0.23
N ASN A 213 6.78 -17.10 -0.03
CA ASN A 213 7.15 -16.12 -1.04
C ASN A 213 8.08 -15.04 -0.48
N GLN A 214 9.38 -15.27 -0.61
CA GLN A 214 10.44 -14.34 -0.18
C GLN A 214 10.50 -13.06 -1.03
N ASN A 215 9.73 -12.97 -2.11
CA ASN A 215 9.67 -11.80 -2.97
C ASN A 215 8.48 -10.88 -2.67
N ASP A 216 7.67 -11.22 -1.69
CA ASP A 216 6.51 -10.41 -1.31
C ASP A 216 6.93 -9.21 -0.45
N ALA A 217 7.17 -8.08 -1.10
CA ALA A 217 7.50 -6.83 -0.41
C ALA A 217 6.44 -6.43 0.63
N GLN A 218 5.16 -6.74 0.39
CA GLN A 218 4.09 -6.38 1.31
C GLN A 218 4.20 -7.16 2.63
N ALA A 219 4.57 -8.43 2.58
CA ALA A 219 4.78 -9.23 3.78
C ALA A 219 5.93 -8.69 4.65
N TYR A 220 7.02 -8.24 4.02
CA TYR A 220 8.10 -7.54 4.73
C TYR A 220 7.62 -6.26 5.40
N PHE A 221 6.86 -5.43 4.72
CA PHE A 221 6.34 -4.19 5.29
C PHE A 221 5.32 -4.45 6.42
N ASN A 222 4.48 -5.47 6.30
CA ASN A 222 3.54 -5.85 7.34
C ASN A 222 4.27 -6.34 8.60
N LEU A 223 5.29 -7.19 8.43
CA LEU A 223 6.15 -7.65 9.52
C LEU A 223 6.90 -6.47 10.16
N ALA A 224 7.45 -5.57 9.36
CA ALA A 224 8.12 -4.37 9.84
C ALA A 224 7.20 -3.47 10.65
N ASN A 225 5.96 -3.28 10.21
CA ASN A 225 4.95 -2.51 10.95
C ASN A 225 4.66 -3.14 12.32
N LEU A 226 4.49 -4.45 12.38
CA LEU A 226 4.34 -5.18 13.65
C LEU A 226 5.56 -4.99 14.55
N LEU A 227 6.77 -5.10 13.99
CA LEU A 227 8.01 -4.91 14.74
C LEU A 227 8.18 -3.47 15.26
N LEU A 228 7.72 -2.47 14.50
CA LEU A 228 7.63 -1.08 14.95
C LEU A 228 6.67 -0.93 16.14
N LEU A 229 5.47 -1.51 16.05
CA LEU A 229 4.47 -1.48 17.13
C LEU A 229 4.98 -2.15 18.41
N THR A 230 5.77 -3.20 18.27
CA THR A 230 6.41 -3.91 19.38
C THR A 230 7.78 -3.36 19.76
N GLN A 231 8.16 -2.18 19.23
CA GLN A 231 9.39 -1.43 19.52
C GLN A 231 10.70 -2.20 19.20
N ARG A 232 10.62 -3.18 18.32
CA ARG A 232 11.75 -3.96 17.84
C ARG A 232 12.42 -3.27 16.64
N TYR A 233 12.88 -2.03 16.83
CA TYR A 233 13.32 -1.13 15.76
C TYR A 233 14.43 -1.68 14.86
N PRO A 234 15.51 -2.31 15.38
CA PRO A 234 16.55 -2.87 14.51
C PRO A 234 16.04 -3.98 13.57
N SER A 235 15.11 -4.79 14.07
CA SER A 235 14.47 -5.81 13.24
C SER A 235 13.52 -5.19 12.22
N ALA A 236 12.74 -4.17 12.63
CA ALA A 236 11.85 -3.45 11.72
C ALA A 236 12.65 -2.81 10.56
N GLU A 237 13.79 -2.18 10.85
CA GLU A 237 14.65 -1.57 9.84
C GLU A 237 15.10 -2.59 8.79
N ARG A 238 15.57 -3.76 9.22
CA ARG A 238 15.98 -4.84 8.31
C ARG A 238 14.83 -5.29 7.40
N GLU A 239 13.64 -5.53 7.96
CA GLU A 239 12.49 -5.96 7.16
C GLU A 239 12.03 -4.86 6.18
N ILE A 240 12.14 -3.57 6.56
CA ILE A 240 11.88 -2.44 5.65
C ILE A 240 12.89 -2.43 4.49
N GLU A 241 14.17 -2.61 4.78
CA GLU A 241 15.22 -2.66 3.76
C GLU A 241 14.96 -3.78 2.76
N GLU A 242 14.65 -4.99 3.25
CA GLU A 242 14.28 -6.14 2.42
C GLU A 242 13.04 -5.85 1.56
N GLY A 243 12.02 -5.20 2.14
CA GLY A 243 10.82 -4.79 1.41
C GLY A 243 11.12 -3.74 0.33
N LEU A 244 11.93 -2.72 0.64
CA LEU A 244 12.30 -1.66 -0.29
C LEU A 244 13.26 -2.12 -1.40
N GLN A 245 14.10 -3.14 -1.16
CA GLN A 245 14.87 -3.76 -2.23
C GLN A 245 13.98 -4.40 -3.29
N ARG A 246 12.84 -4.94 -2.88
CA ARG A 246 11.85 -5.58 -3.78
C ARG A 246 10.89 -4.59 -4.41
N ARG A 247 10.52 -3.54 -3.67
CA ARG A 247 9.62 -2.48 -4.11
C ARG A 247 10.16 -1.10 -3.68
N PRO A 248 11.13 -0.55 -4.43
CA PRO A 248 11.75 0.74 -4.10
C PRO A 248 10.79 1.94 -4.13
N ASP A 249 9.70 1.83 -4.87
CA ASP A 249 8.65 2.83 -5.04
C ASP A 249 7.47 2.67 -4.07
N SER A 250 7.66 1.97 -2.96
CA SER A 250 6.63 1.82 -1.95
C SER A 250 6.54 3.05 -1.05
N ALA A 251 5.48 3.85 -1.22
CA ALA A 251 5.19 4.95 -0.29
C ALA A 251 5.07 4.45 1.16
N PHE A 252 4.42 3.31 1.37
CA PHE A 252 4.28 2.70 2.69
C PHE A 252 5.64 2.24 3.25
N GLY A 253 6.50 1.64 2.42
CA GLY A 253 7.86 1.26 2.83
C GLY A 253 8.67 2.46 3.30
N HIS A 254 8.67 3.56 2.54
CA HIS A 254 9.34 4.81 2.93
C HIS A 254 8.73 5.45 4.17
N PHE A 255 7.41 5.38 4.33
CA PHE A 255 6.74 5.84 5.55
C PHE A 255 7.22 5.07 6.78
N LEU A 256 7.23 3.73 6.74
CA LEU A 256 7.75 2.90 7.83
C LEU A 256 9.24 3.18 8.11
N GLN A 257 10.04 3.38 7.08
CA GLN A 257 11.45 3.75 7.20
C GLN A 257 11.60 5.09 7.94
N GLY A 258 10.78 6.09 7.60
CA GLY A 258 10.73 7.36 8.30
C GLY A 258 10.37 7.20 9.78
N LEU A 259 9.40 6.33 10.10
CA LEU A 259 9.04 6.04 11.48
C LEU A 259 10.19 5.38 12.27
N VAL A 260 10.87 4.39 11.68
CA VAL A 260 12.03 3.74 12.33
C VAL A 260 13.13 4.76 12.60
N TYR A 261 13.49 5.56 11.61
CA TYR A 261 14.54 6.57 11.76
C TYR A 261 14.20 7.60 12.85
N TRP A 262 12.94 8.03 12.88
CA TRP A 262 12.49 8.93 13.95
C TRP A 262 12.59 8.28 15.33
N ARG A 263 12.11 7.04 15.48
CA ARG A 263 12.16 6.31 16.76
C ARG A 263 13.57 5.98 17.23
N THR A 264 14.52 5.90 16.32
CA THR A 264 15.93 5.62 16.60
C THR A 264 16.82 6.88 16.66
N GLY A 265 16.22 8.09 16.68
CA GLY A 265 16.93 9.35 16.87
C GLY A 265 17.73 9.81 15.65
N ARG A 266 17.28 9.46 14.44
CA ARG A 266 17.85 9.86 13.15
C ARG A 266 16.89 10.77 12.36
N PRO A 267 16.63 12.00 12.84
CA PRO A 267 15.56 12.86 12.36
C PRO A 267 15.74 13.32 10.91
N GLU A 268 16.96 13.54 10.44
CA GLU A 268 17.22 13.96 9.05
C GLU A 268 16.88 12.83 8.05
N LEU A 269 17.19 11.59 8.42
CA LEU A 269 16.81 10.43 7.64
C LEU A 269 15.30 10.20 7.67
N ALA A 270 14.68 10.44 8.83
CA ALA A 270 13.22 10.35 8.97
C ALA A 270 12.51 11.35 8.07
N GLU A 271 12.96 12.61 8.04
CA GLU A 271 12.40 13.66 7.17
C GLU A 271 12.50 13.25 5.71
N LYS A 272 13.68 12.83 5.26
CA LYS A 272 13.89 12.38 3.87
C LYS A 272 12.97 11.24 3.49
N SER A 273 12.84 10.22 4.34
CA SER A 273 12.00 9.05 4.04
C SER A 273 10.51 9.41 4.03
N LEU A 274 10.04 10.26 4.95
CA LEU A 274 8.66 10.74 4.96
C LEU A 274 8.33 11.60 3.72
N GLN A 275 9.27 12.45 3.29
CA GLN A 275 9.13 13.22 2.05
C GLN A 275 9.08 12.30 0.83
N SER A 276 9.92 11.25 0.77
CA SER A 276 9.85 10.24 -0.28
C SER A 276 8.50 9.54 -0.31
N ALA A 277 7.94 9.20 0.86
CA ALA A 277 6.60 8.63 0.96
C ALA A 277 5.53 9.56 0.35
N LEU A 278 5.59 10.86 0.63
CA LEU A 278 4.66 11.87 0.09
C LEU A 278 4.87 12.16 -1.40
N GLN A 279 6.09 12.03 -1.91
CA GLN A 279 6.34 12.12 -3.36
C GLN A 279 5.69 10.96 -4.11
N LEU A 280 5.71 9.76 -3.52
CA LEU A 280 5.11 8.56 -4.09
C LEU A 280 3.58 8.51 -3.88
N ASP A 281 3.11 8.92 -2.71
CA ASP A 281 1.68 9.03 -2.39
C ASP A 281 1.37 10.36 -1.69
N PRO A 282 1.00 11.41 -2.43
CA PRO A 282 0.59 12.70 -1.86
C PRO A 282 -0.70 12.65 -1.03
N LYS A 283 -1.42 11.51 -1.06
CA LYS A 283 -2.64 11.30 -0.26
C LYS A 283 -2.37 10.57 1.06
N MET A 284 -1.12 10.29 1.40
CA MET A 284 -0.74 9.66 2.67
C MET A 284 -0.80 10.64 3.83
N SER A 285 -2.00 10.86 4.38
CA SER A 285 -2.26 11.82 5.46
C SER A 285 -1.37 11.63 6.69
N GLN A 286 -1.00 10.39 6.99
CA GLN A 286 -0.15 10.04 8.13
C GLN A 286 1.27 10.60 7.98
N ALA A 287 1.83 10.62 6.77
CA ALA A 287 3.18 11.12 6.54
C ALA A 287 3.29 12.63 6.80
N TYR A 288 2.26 13.42 6.42
CA TYR A 288 2.18 14.83 6.77
C TYR A 288 2.20 15.05 8.27
N LEU A 289 1.37 14.33 9.00
CA LEU A 289 1.28 14.46 10.46
C LEU A 289 2.57 14.03 11.16
N GLN A 290 3.28 13.05 10.61
CA GLN A 290 4.59 12.65 11.14
C GLN A 290 5.66 13.72 10.88
N LEU A 291 5.66 14.38 9.71
CA LEU A 291 6.56 15.52 9.44
C LEU A 291 6.27 16.67 10.40
N VAL A 292 4.99 16.99 10.65
CA VAL A 292 4.62 18.01 11.65
C VAL A 292 5.22 17.67 13.02
N ASN A 293 5.07 16.42 13.48
CA ASN A 293 5.63 15.98 14.75
C ASN A 293 7.16 16.09 14.78
N LEU A 294 7.82 15.68 13.70
CA LEU A 294 9.26 15.76 13.55
C LEU A 294 9.75 17.22 13.64
N TYR A 295 9.13 18.13 12.89
CA TYR A 295 9.49 19.56 12.90
C TYR A 295 9.25 20.20 14.26
N LEU A 296 8.13 19.88 14.93
CA LEU A 296 7.87 20.38 16.28
C LEU A 296 8.91 19.89 17.29
N GLN A 297 9.34 18.64 17.19
CA GLN A 297 10.38 18.09 18.04
C GLN A 297 11.72 18.81 17.84
N GLN A 298 12.04 19.16 16.61
CA GLN A 298 13.22 19.91 16.24
C GLN A 298 13.10 21.42 16.48
N LYS A 299 11.96 21.92 16.99
CA LYS A 299 11.63 23.36 17.16
C LYS A 299 11.61 24.13 15.83
N ARG A 300 11.37 23.45 14.74
CA ARG A 300 11.20 24.01 13.38
C ARG A 300 9.73 24.38 13.17
N THR A 301 9.26 25.36 13.94
CA THR A 301 7.86 25.80 13.96
C THR A 301 7.35 26.28 12.59
N PRO A 302 8.10 27.06 11.80
CA PRO A 302 7.65 27.48 10.49
C PRO A 302 7.35 26.32 9.54
N GLU A 303 8.19 25.29 9.53
CA GLU A 303 8.00 24.11 8.69
C GLU A 303 6.80 23.28 9.18
N ALA A 304 6.60 23.17 10.50
CA ALA A 304 5.43 22.52 11.05
C ALA A 304 4.12 23.23 10.66
N ILE A 305 4.11 24.56 10.63
CA ILE A 305 2.96 25.37 10.18
C ILE A 305 2.69 25.09 8.70
N SER A 306 3.71 25.18 7.85
CA SER A 306 3.58 24.93 6.40
C SER A 306 3.02 23.54 6.10
N GLU A 307 3.50 22.53 6.83
CA GLU A 307 3.06 21.15 6.66
C GLU A 307 1.62 20.95 7.13
N LEU A 308 1.20 21.60 8.23
CA LEU A 308 -0.18 21.59 8.70
C LEU A 308 -1.12 22.26 7.70
N GLU A 309 -0.73 23.38 7.11
CA GLU A 309 -1.52 24.06 6.08
C GLU A 309 -1.70 23.19 4.84
N THR A 310 -0.61 22.54 4.41
CA THR A 310 -0.64 21.58 3.28
C THR A 310 -1.57 20.40 3.59
N TYR A 311 -1.44 19.81 4.78
CA TYR A 311 -2.31 18.75 5.25
C TYR A 311 -3.79 19.17 5.25
N LEU A 312 -4.12 20.31 5.84
CA LEU A 312 -5.51 20.79 5.94
C LEU A 312 -6.12 21.14 4.58
N LYS A 313 -5.31 21.57 3.62
CA LYS A 313 -5.72 21.79 2.24
C LYS A 313 -6.04 20.47 1.53
N ALA A 314 -5.21 19.44 1.75
CA ALA A 314 -5.38 18.14 1.13
C ALA A 314 -6.50 17.31 1.79
N PHE A 315 -6.71 17.47 3.10
CA PHE A 315 -7.63 16.67 3.91
C PHE A 315 -8.55 17.53 4.77
N PRO A 316 -9.42 18.39 4.20
CA PRO A 316 -10.22 19.34 4.97
C PRO A 316 -11.21 18.67 5.94
N ASP A 317 -11.68 17.46 5.60
CA ASP A 317 -12.73 16.74 6.33
C ASP A 317 -12.21 15.47 7.04
N SER A 318 -10.88 15.32 7.16
CA SER A 318 -10.30 14.20 7.90
C SER A 318 -10.68 14.29 9.38
N GLN A 319 -10.81 13.16 10.05
CA GLN A 319 -11.04 13.08 11.50
C GLN A 319 -9.97 13.82 12.33
N PHE A 320 -8.78 14.02 11.78
CA PHE A 320 -7.69 14.75 12.42
C PHE A 320 -7.70 16.26 12.13
N SER A 321 -8.47 16.71 11.14
CA SER A 321 -8.46 18.11 10.69
C SER A 321 -8.93 19.09 11.77
N PRO A 322 -9.89 18.81 12.65
CA PRO A 322 -10.24 19.71 13.75
C PRO A 322 -9.06 20.00 14.67
N LYS A 323 -8.33 18.95 15.05
CA LYS A 323 -7.16 19.08 15.93
C LYS A 323 -5.97 19.72 15.21
N ALA A 324 -5.78 19.43 13.92
CA ALA A 324 -4.76 20.07 13.11
C ALA A 324 -4.99 21.59 13.00
N ARG A 325 -6.26 22.04 12.83
CA ARG A 325 -6.62 23.48 12.83
C ARG A 325 -6.34 24.14 14.20
N GLU A 326 -6.67 23.47 15.28
CA GLU A 326 -6.41 23.96 16.62
C GLU A 326 -4.89 24.14 16.86
N LEU A 327 -4.11 23.12 16.47
CA LEU A 327 -2.64 23.18 16.56
C LEU A 327 -2.07 24.32 15.72
N LEU A 328 -2.51 24.45 14.46
CA LEU A 328 -2.08 25.52 13.56
C LEU A 328 -2.34 26.89 14.16
N LYS A 329 -3.56 27.15 14.66
CA LYS A 329 -3.93 28.42 15.30
C LYS A 329 -3.03 28.73 16.50
N ARG A 330 -2.71 27.75 17.32
CA ARG A 330 -1.81 27.91 18.47
C ARG A 330 -0.40 28.28 18.03
N LEU A 331 0.17 27.55 17.06
CA LEU A 331 1.52 27.80 16.56
C LEU A 331 1.66 29.21 15.93
N GLN A 332 0.63 29.65 15.19
CA GLN A 332 0.59 30.98 14.59
C GLN A 332 0.45 32.07 15.65
N GLY A 333 -0.32 31.85 16.73
CA GLY A 333 -0.46 32.77 17.86
C GLY A 333 0.85 32.95 18.64
N ASP A 334 1.55 31.86 18.93
CA ASP A 334 2.85 31.87 19.62
C ASP A 334 3.94 32.53 18.77
N ALA A 335 3.92 32.31 17.45
CA ALA A 335 4.83 32.96 16.51
C ALA A 335 4.60 34.47 16.44
N GLY A 336 3.34 34.92 16.46
CA GLY A 336 3.00 36.36 16.51
C GLY A 336 3.38 37.07 17.83
N ALA A 337 3.30 36.35 18.94
CA ALA A 337 3.69 36.87 20.25
C ALA A 337 5.22 37.04 20.41
N SER A 338 6.00 36.20 19.73
CA SER A 338 7.48 36.25 19.78
C SER A 338 8.10 37.33 18.88
N THR A 339 7.32 37.90 17.95
CA THR A 339 7.79 38.97 17.02
C THR A 339 7.49 40.36 17.48
N ASN A 340 6.89 40.57 18.68
CA ASN A 340 6.63 41.89 19.26
C ASN A 340 7.46 42.08 20.54
N PRO A 341 8.76 42.44 20.46
CA PRO A 341 9.55 42.82 21.63
C PRO A 341 9.09 44.21 22.07
N GLN A 342 8.56 44.31 23.29
CA GLN A 342 8.39 45.62 23.97
C GLN A 342 9.73 46.25 24.31
#